data_b675c06c35471126eb057cbfc35ac5b3
#
_entry.id   b675c06c35471126eb057cbfc35ac5b3
#
_cell.length_a   1.000
_cell.length_b   1.000
_cell.length_c   1.000
_cell.angle_alpha   90.00
_cell.angle_beta   90.00
_cell.angle_gamma   90.00
#
_symmetry.space_group_name_H-M   'P 1'
#
loop_
_entity.id
_entity.type
_entity.pdbx_description
1 polymer ?
#
loop_
_entity_poly.entity_id
_entity_poly.type
_entity_poly.pdbx_seq_one_letter_code
_entity_poly.pdbx_strand_id
1 'polypeptide(L)'
;MKDSTKRPPILATKLLQAFLRHDLIEEVTGDLEENFNIQANRHSLVRARLNYWYHVLNYLRPFALRKKKYASPNPYDMFRNYFKVGFRNLNKNRGNSFINIGGLALGMAVAMTIGLWIHDELSYDQYHANYSDIAQVLQQSTFNGDRGTGNAVPRPFENALRAGYGADFKYISMSSWTGEHILSVGDHFIGKIGNYYQEDFPEMLSLKMVSGTRRGLHHPSSILLSQSTAKALFGEKEAINQTLQIDNKYDVKVIGVYEDLPYNTTFHELDFMASWELYTTEDWVKETLTNWGDNSFQMYVQVNAGADMKAVSEKIKKIKFNYF
;
A
#
# COMPACT_ATOMS: atom_id res chain seq x y z
N MET A 1 -67.72 58.68 -20.97
CA MET A 1 -67.06 58.91 -19.71
C MET A 1 -67.25 57.67 -18.83
N LYS A 2 -66.21 56.76 -18.63
CA LYS A 2 -66.29 55.64 -17.70
C LYS A 2 -66.31 56.18 -16.31
N ASP A 3 -67.37 55.96 -15.57
CA ASP A 3 -67.57 56.40 -14.20
C ASP A 3 -66.45 55.81 -13.28
N SER A 4 -65.50 56.65 -12.87
CA SER A 4 -64.27 56.25 -12.13
C SER A 4 -64.52 55.89 -10.65
N THR A 5 -65.76 55.90 -10.22
CA THR A 5 -66.17 55.66 -8.81
C THR A 5 -66.59 54.20 -8.49
N LYS A 6 -66.84 53.36 -9.49
CA LYS A 6 -67.28 52.00 -9.29
C LYS A 6 -66.14 50.98 -9.54
N ARG A 7 -65.27 50.78 -8.55
CA ARG A 7 -64.21 49.80 -8.62
C ARG A 7 -64.30 48.78 -7.47
N PRO A 8 -63.94 47.51 -7.71
CA PRO A 8 -63.90 46.50 -6.67
C PRO A 8 -62.86 46.89 -5.58
N PRO A 9 -62.99 46.34 -4.36
CA PRO A 9 -62.08 46.61 -3.27
C PRO A 9 -60.66 46.15 -3.58
N ILE A 10 -59.71 47.05 -3.74
CA ILE A 10 -58.30 46.77 -4.14
C ILE A 10 -57.62 45.77 -3.17
N LEU A 11 -57.92 45.86 -1.87
CA LEU A 11 -57.36 44.92 -0.87
C LEU A 11 -57.90 43.48 -1.08
N ALA A 12 -59.17 43.31 -1.42
CA ALA A 12 -59.76 42.01 -1.67
C ALA A 12 -59.18 41.37 -2.95
N THR A 13 -58.99 42.16 -4.02
CA THR A 13 -58.36 41.69 -5.26
C THR A 13 -56.89 41.31 -5.03
N LYS A 14 -56.11 42.11 -4.29
CA LYS A 14 -54.75 41.78 -3.94
C LYS A 14 -54.65 40.50 -3.08
N LEU A 15 -55.54 40.33 -2.14
CA LEU A 15 -55.61 39.11 -1.31
C LEU A 15 -55.91 37.92 -2.16
N LEU A 16 -56.89 38.00 -3.07
CA LEU A 16 -57.22 36.92 -4.01
C LEU A 16 -56.02 36.51 -4.86
N GLN A 17 -55.29 37.46 -5.44
CA GLN A 17 -54.11 37.25 -6.25
C GLN A 17 -52.93 36.63 -5.46
N ALA A 18 -52.83 36.90 -4.16
CA ALA A 18 -51.78 36.39 -3.31
C ALA A 18 -51.90 34.90 -2.98
N PHE A 19 -53.11 34.38 -2.79
CA PHE A 19 -53.30 32.98 -2.40
C PHE A 19 -53.84 32.07 -3.50
N LEU A 20 -54.49 32.62 -4.56
CA LEU A 20 -55.06 31.84 -5.62
C LEU A 20 -54.00 31.24 -6.53
N ARG A 21 -54.24 30.03 -7.05
CA ARG A 21 -53.39 29.38 -8.06
C ARG A 21 -53.35 30.21 -9.34
N HIS A 22 -52.18 30.23 -10.01
CA HIS A 22 -51.95 31.09 -11.17
C HIS A 22 -52.88 30.75 -12.37
N ASP A 23 -53.24 29.51 -12.52
CA ASP A 23 -54.16 29.01 -13.58
C ASP A 23 -55.62 29.46 -13.39
N LEU A 24 -55.99 29.83 -12.17
CA LEU A 24 -57.36 30.27 -11.82
C LEU A 24 -57.50 31.78 -11.64
N ILE A 25 -56.40 32.53 -11.64
CA ILE A 25 -56.39 33.97 -11.31
C ILE A 25 -57.24 34.77 -12.35
N GLU A 26 -57.01 34.56 -13.64
CA GLU A 26 -57.70 35.31 -14.70
C GLU A 26 -59.19 35.04 -14.68
N GLU A 27 -59.57 33.78 -14.65
CA GLU A 27 -60.96 33.35 -14.71
C GLU A 27 -61.75 33.82 -13.48
N VAL A 28 -61.24 33.56 -12.27
CA VAL A 28 -61.90 33.93 -11.03
C VAL A 28 -61.97 35.46 -10.83
N THR A 29 -60.89 36.19 -11.21
CA THR A 29 -60.89 37.66 -11.09
C THR A 29 -61.92 38.28 -12.08
N GLY A 30 -61.98 37.73 -13.31
CA GLY A 30 -62.96 38.18 -14.30
C GLY A 30 -64.40 38.00 -13.82
N ASP A 31 -64.75 36.80 -13.35
CA ASP A 31 -66.09 36.47 -12.83
C ASP A 31 -66.47 37.37 -11.64
N LEU A 32 -65.55 37.60 -10.71
CA LEU A 32 -65.79 38.46 -9.53
C LEU A 32 -65.97 39.93 -9.90
N GLU A 33 -65.22 40.42 -10.89
CA GLU A 33 -65.36 41.79 -11.39
C GLU A 33 -66.70 41.99 -12.15
N GLU A 34 -67.10 41.00 -12.97
CA GLU A 34 -68.37 41.02 -13.65
C GLU A 34 -69.55 41.04 -12.66
N ASN A 35 -69.53 40.14 -11.69
CA ASN A 35 -70.53 40.06 -10.63
C ASN A 35 -70.60 41.34 -9.79
N PHE A 36 -69.40 41.92 -9.46
CA PHE A 36 -69.34 43.22 -8.77
C PHE A 36 -70.04 44.33 -9.61
N ASN A 37 -69.77 44.40 -10.89
CA ASN A 37 -70.37 45.43 -11.78
C ASN A 37 -71.88 45.30 -11.90
N ILE A 38 -72.40 44.07 -12.00
CA ILE A 38 -73.82 43.79 -12.00
C ILE A 38 -74.48 44.24 -10.69
N GLN A 39 -73.87 43.90 -9.57
CA GLN A 39 -74.38 44.28 -8.25
C GLN A 39 -74.24 45.76 -7.92
N ALA A 40 -73.20 46.42 -8.35
CA ALA A 40 -72.99 47.85 -8.17
C ALA A 40 -74.02 48.69 -9.01
N ASN A 41 -74.56 48.10 -10.08
CA ASN A 41 -75.59 48.73 -10.88
C ASN A 41 -77.04 48.48 -10.36
N ARG A 42 -77.24 47.38 -9.65
CA ARG A 42 -78.54 46.99 -9.13
C ARG A 42 -78.77 47.37 -7.67
N HIS A 43 -77.70 47.53 -6.87
CA HIS A 43 -77.77 47.76 -5.46
C HIS A 43 -76.78 48.85 -5.02
N SER A 44 -76.68 49.16 -3.70
CA SER A 44 -75.71 50.13 -3.19
C SER A 44 -74.28 49.64 -3.32
N LEU A 45 -73.30 50.53 -3.59
CA LEU A 45 -71.88 50.26 -3.69
C LEU A 45 -71.31 49.55 -2.45
N VAL A 46 -71.83 49.86 -1.27
CA VAL A 46 -71.43 49.21 -0.01
C VAL A 46 -71.80 47.69 -0.05
N ARG A 47 -73.01 47.37 -0.53
CA ARG A 47 -73.47 46.00 -0.61
C ARG A 47 -72.71 45.20 -1.66
N ALA A 48 -72.37 45.81 -2.79
CA ALA A 48 -71.56 45.18 -3.84
C ALA A 48 -70.13 44.90 -3.34
N ARG A 49 -69.51 45.81 -2.54
CA ARG A 49 -68.20 45.59 -1.95
C ARG A 49 -68.17 44.50 -0.89
N LEU A 50 -69.22 44.43 -0.03
CA LEU A 50 -69.34 43.35 0.96
C LEU A 50 -69.51 41.98 0.30
N ASN A 51 -70.31 41.93 -0.76
CA ASN A 51 -70.51 40.68 -1.53
C ASN A 51 -69.23 40.23 -2.25
N TYR A 52 -68.44 41.17 -2.79
CA TYR A 52 -67.13 40.87 -3.37
C TYR A 52 -66.20 40.26 -2.33
N TRP A 53 -66.09 40.83 -1.10
CA TRP A 53 -65.33 40.29 0.01
C TRP A 53 -65.82 38.87 0.39
N TYR A 54 -67.11 38.66 0.47
CA TYR A 54 -67.70 37.34 0.77
C TYR A 54 -67.25 36.29 -0.25
N HIS A 55 -67.25 36.59 -1.52
CA HIS A 55 -66.80 35.68 -2.55
C HIS A 55 -65.31 35.43 -2.51
N VAL A 56 -64.45 36.43 -2.30
CA VAL A 56 -63.01 36.27 -2.14
C VAL A 56 -62.68 35.38 -0.93
N LEU A 57 -63.35 35.53 0.19
CA LEU A 57 -63.18 34.68 1.35
C LEU A 57 -63.65 33.22 1.09
N ASN A 58 -64.68 33.03 0.25
CA ASN A 58 -65.22 31.72 -0.11
C ASN A 58 -64.25 30.95 -1.02
N TYR A 59 -63.32 31.63 -1.72
CA TYR A 59 -62.25 30.99 -2.49
C TYR A 59 -61.04 30.55 -1.62
N LEU A 60 -61.00 30.85 -0.34
CA LEU A 60 -60.00 30.35 0.62
C LEU A 60 -60.17 28.85 0.92
N ARG A 61 -60.59 28.06 -0.06
CA ARG A 61 -60.77 26.62 0.07
C ARG A 61 -59.47 25.88 -0.34
N PRO A 62 -59.16 24.70 0.23
CA PRO A 62 -57.90 23.98 -0.01
C PRO A 62 -57.57 23.73 -1.47
N PHE A 63 -58.61 23.60 -2.36
CA PHE A 63 -58.39 23.33 -3.78
C PHE A 63 -57.86 24.54 -4.56
N ALA A 64 -58.20 25.75 -4.12
CA ALA A 64 -57.90 27.04 -4.78
C ALA A 64 -56.53 27.62 -4.29
N LEU A 65 -56.01 27.12 -3.18
CA LEU A 65 -54.78 27.62 -2.60
C LEU A 65 -53.55 27.16 -3.43
N ARG A 66 -52.55 28.07 -3.52
CA ARG A 66 -51.24 27.72 -4.08
C ARG A 66 -50.62 26.58 -3.29
N LYS A 67 -50.39 25.43 -3.93
CA LYS A 67 -49.59 24.36 -3.34
C LYS A 67 -48.20 24.91 -3.14
N LYS A 68 -47.64 24.86 -1.90
CA LYS A 68 -46.23 25.11 -1.66
C LYS A 68 -45.46 24.23 -2.63
N LYS A 69 -44.57 24.81 -3.46
CA LYS A 69 -43.60 24.02 -4.22
C LYS A 69 -42.90 23.14 -3.18
N TYR A 70 -43.02 21.82 -3.32
CA TYR A 70 -42.24 20.91 -2.53
C TYR A 70 -40.78 21.31 -2.72
N ALA A 71 -40.06 21.62 -1.63
CA ALA A 71 -38.62 21.79 -1.68
C ALA A 71 -38.04 20.56 -2.35
N SER A 72 -37.10 20.74 -3.27
CA SER A 72 -36.41 19.62 -3.92
C SER A 72 -35.99 18.65 -2.82
N PRO A 73 -36.22 17.33 -2.96
CA PRO A 73 -35.88 16.39 -1.92
C PRO A 73 -34.37 16.53 -1.64
N ASN A 74 -34.03 16.67 -0.36
CA ASN A 74 -32.64 16.74 0.08
C ASN A 74 -31.93 15.50 -0.47
N PRO A 75 -30.77 15.62 -1.15
CA PRO A 75 -30.02 14.49 -1.68
C PRO A 75 -29.80 13.39 -0.65
N TYR A 76 -29.66 13.75 0.61
CA TYR A 76 -29.53 12.82 1.74
C TYR A 76 -30.79 11.97 1.97
N ASP A 77 -31.98 12.58 1.92
CA ASP A 77 -33.26 11.85 2.09
C ASP A 77 -33.54 10.92 0.92
N MET A 78 -33.15 11.34 -0.28
CA MET A 78 -33.24 10.52 -1.48
C MET A 78 -32.31 9.30 -1.39
N PHE A 79 -31.07 9.50 -0.99
CA PHE A 79 -30.09 8.42 -0.78
C PHE A 79 -30.55 7.43 0.30
N ARG A 80 -31.00 7.94 1.45
CA ARG A 80 -31.55 7.11 2.55
C ARG A 80 -32.74 6.28 2.10
N ASN A 81 -33.61 6.84 1.27
CA ASN A 81 -34.77 6.12 0.76
C ASN A 81 -34.35 5.03 -0.22
N TYR A 82 -33.44 5.31 -1.15
CA TYR A 82 -32.89 4.30 -2.07
C TYR A 82 -32.20 3.16 -1.31
N PHE A 83 -31.41 3.49 -0.29
CA PHE A 83 -30.75 2.48 0.55
C PHE A 83 -31.79 1.58 1.25
N LYS A 84 -32.83 2.18 1.84
CA LYS A 84 -33.91 1.44 2.50
C LYS A 84 -34.69 0.53 1.55
N VAL A 85 -34.99 1.03 0.34
CA VAL A 85 -35.68 0.25 -0.70
C VAL A 85 -34.77 -0.88 -1.19
N GLY A 86 -33.48 -0.61 -1.45
CA GLY A 86 -32.50 -1.61 -1.85
C GLY A 86 -32.37 -2.73 -0.81
N PHE A 87 -32.18 -2.37 0.46
CA PHE A 87 -32.07 -3.35 1.55
C PHE A 87 -33.33 -4.22 1.70
N ARG A 88 -34.52 -3.60 1.58
CA ARG A 88 -35.79 -4.34 1.61
C ARG A 88 -35.93 -5.31 0.45
N ASN A 89 -35.43 -4.92 -0.73
CA ASN A 89 -35.46 -5.77 -1.92
C ASN A 89 -34.51 -6.97 -1.78
N LEU A 90 -33.29 -6.73 -1.26
CA LEU A 90 -32.34 -7.79 -0.91
C LEU A 90 -32.95 -8.81 0.07
N ASN A 91 -33.65 -8.30 1.09
CA ASN A 91 -34.27 -9.15 2.11
C ASN A 91 -35.52 -9.89 1.61
N LYS A 92 -36.22 -9.34 0.61
CA LYS A 92 -37.38 -10.01 -0.04
C LYS A 92 -36.95 -11.17 -0.93
N ASN A 93 -35.79 -11.02 -1.62
CA ASN A 93 -35.27 -12.01 -2.58
C ASN A 93 -33.99 -12.67 -2.03
N ARG A 94 -34.03 -13.19 -0.80
CA ARG A 94 -32.86 -13.68 -0.03
C ARG A 94 -31.99 -14.67 -0.81
N GLY A 95 -32.57 -15.66 -1.50
CA GLY A 95 -31.81 -16.66 -2.24
C GLY A 95 -30.98 -16.07 -3.37
N ASN A 96 -31.60 -15.28 -4.24
CA ASN A 96 -30.88 -14.62 -5.35
C ASN A 96 -29.89 -13.57 -4.85
N SER A 97 -30.25 -12.83 -3.80
CA SER A 97 -29.35 -11.84 -3.19
C SER A 97 -28.13 -12.51 -2.58
N PHE A 98 -28.30 -13.63 -1.88
CA PHE A 98 -27.20 -14.40 -1.30
C PHE A 98 -26.25 -14.94 -2.37
N ILE A 99 -26.80 -15.54 -3.44
CA ILE A 99 -25.98 -16.07 -4.54
C ILE A 99 -25.21 -14.95 -5.26
N ASN A 100 -25.87 -13.85 -5.57
CA ASN A 100 -25.22 -12.74 -6.28
C ASN A 100 -24.17 -12.00 -5.42
N ILE A 101 -24.53 -11.68 -4.17
CA ILE A 101 -23.59 -11.00 -3.26
C ILE A 101 -22.46 -11.95 -2.86
N GLY A 102 -22.78 -13.21 -2.56
CA GLY A 102 -21.78 -14.22 -2.21
C GLY A 102 -20.84 -14.53 -3.37
N GLY A 103 -21.36 -14.69 -4.58
CA GLY A 103 -20.56 -14.89 -5.79
C GLY A 103 -19.68 -13.70 -6.10
N LEU A 104 -20.19 -12.47 -6.00
CA LEU A 104 -19.40 -11.26 -6.18
C LEU A 104 -18.34 -11.11 -5.09
N ALA A 105 -18.69 -11.36 -3.83
CA ALA A 105 -17.76 -11.30 -2.71
C ALA A 105 -16.63 -12.32 -2.87
N LEU A 106 -16.96 -13.56 -3.25
CA LEU A 106 -15.95 -14.59 -3.54
C LEU A 106 -15.05 -14.20 -4.71
N GLY A 107 -15.62 -13.72 -5.81
CA GLY A 107 -14.87 -13.25 -6.97
C GLY A 107 -13.92 -12.10 -6.62
N MET A 108 -14.40 -11.12 -5.85
CA MET A 108 -13.54 -10.02 -5.38
C MET A 108 -12.46 -10.50 -4.41
N ALA A 109 -12.77 -11.42 -3.50
CA ALA A 109 -11.78 -11.98 -2.58
C ALA A 109 -10.65 -12.68 -3.35
N VAL A 110 -10.98 -13.53 -4.33
CA VAL A 110 -9.98 -14.19 -5.19
C VAL A 110 -9.16 -13.16 -5.98
N ALA A 111 -9.82 -12.18 -6.60
CA ALA A 111 -9.12 -11.14 -7.37
C ALA A 111 -8.18 -10.30 -6.48
N MET A 112 -8.61 -9.95 -5.27
CA MET A 112 -7.76 -9.23 -4.30
C MET A 112 -6.57 -10.07 -3.84
N THR A 113 -6.79 -11.36 -3.57
CA THR A 113 -5.70 -12.27 -3.15
C THR A 113 -4.65 -12.41 -4.26
N ILE A 114 -5.10 -12.60 -5.52
CA ILE A 114 -4.20 -12.64 -6.67
C ILE A 114 -3.47 -11.30 -6.84
N GLY A 115 -4.18 -10.17 -6.72
CA GLY A 115 -3.59 -8.84 -6.81
C GLY A 115 -2.54 -8.58 -5.73
N LEU A 116 -2.80 -9.00 -4.49
CA LEU A 116 -1.84 -8.92 -3.39
C LEU A 116 -0.62 -9.80 -3.64
N TRP A 117 -0.84 -11.03 -4.10
CA TRP A 117 0.26 -11.95 -4.45
C TRP A 117 1.13 -11.39 -5.58
N ILE A 118 0.53 -10.86 -6.66
CA ILE A 118 1.27 -10.21 -7.75
C ILE A 118 2.06 -9.01 -7.23
N HIS A 119 1.45 -8.19 -6.35
CA HIS A 119 2.13 -7.03 -5.76
C HIS A 119 3.34 -7.45 -4.93
N ASP A 120 3.19 -8.50 -4.13
CA ASP A 120 4.26 -9.06 -3.30
C ASP A 120 5.41 -9.59 -4.18
N GLU A 121 5.11 -10.37 -5.19
CA GLU A 121 6.09 -10.91 -6.13
C GLU A 121 6.86 -9.81 -6.89
N LEU A 122 6.14 -8.79 -7.37
CA LEU A 122 6.76 -7.67 -8.07
C LEU A 122 7.56 -6.73 -7.17
N SER A 123 7.28 -6.72 -5.85
CA SER A 123 8.01 -5.92 -4.87
C SER A 123 9.15 -6.69 -4.20
N TYR A 124 9.37 -7.95 -4.57
CA TYR A 124 10.41 -8.79 -3.99
C TYR A 124 11.80 -8.18 -4.18
N ASP A 125 12.61 -8.19 -3.13
CA ASP A 125 13.95 -7.56 -3.02
C ASP A 125 14.01 -6.03 -3.21
N GLN A 126 12.91 -5.33 -3.50
CA GLN A 126 12.90 -3.87 -3.69
C GLN A 126 13.11 -3.08 -2.38
N TYR A 127 13.19 -3.74 -1.24
CA TYR A 127 13.52 -3.12 0.04
C TYR A 127 14.91 -2.46 0.02
N HIS A 128 15.86 -3.07 -0.68
CA HIS A 128 17.25 -2.60 -0.75
C HIS A 128 17.37 -1.45 -1.76
N ALA A 129 17.98 -0.33 -1.36
CA ALA A 129 18.04 0.89 -2.18
C ALA A 129 18.66 0.68 -3.57
N ASN A 130 19.57 -0.29 -3.71
CA ASN A 130 20.30 -0.58 -4.94
C ASN A 130 19.94 -1.94 -5.52
N TYR A 131 18.72 -2.45 -5.27
CA TYR A 131 18.33 -3.81 -5.64
C TYR A 131 18.53 -4.12 -7.14
N SER A 132 18.33 -3.13 -8.03
CA SER A 132 18.53 -3.30 -9.48
C SER A 132 19.98 -3.53 -9.90
N ASP A 133 20.91 -3.12 -9.06
CA ASP A 133 22.36 -3.18 -9.33
C ASP A 133 23.04 -4.35 -8.61
N ILE A 134 22.30 -5.08 -7.76
CA ILE A 134 22.80 -6.23 -7.00
C ILE A 134 22.48 -7.52 -7.74
N ALA A 135 23.45 -8.42 -7.81
CA ALA A 135 23.26 -9.74 -8.37
C ALA A 135 24.05 -10.82 -7.59
N GLN A 136 23.51 -12.02 -7.58
CA GLN A 136 24.26 -13.21 -7.17
C GLN A 136 25.02 -13.76 -8.37
N VAL A 137 26.26 -14.11 -8.18
CA VAL A 137 27.08 -14.75 -9.21
C VAL A 137 26.71 -16.22 -9.29
N LEU A 138 26.29 -16.66 -10.49
CA LEU A 138 25.90 -18.01 -10.75
C LEU A 138 26.95 -18.71 -11.62
N GLN A 139 27.15 -19.99 -11.38
CA GLN A 139 28.04 -20.84 -12.17
C GLN A 139 27.19 -21.80 -13.04
N GLN A 140 27.50 -21.85 -14.33
CA GLN A 140 26.96 -22.86 -15.21
C GLN A 140 27.94 -24.02 -15.29
N SER A 141 27.47 -25.24 -15.10
CA SER A 141 28.25 -26.50 -15.23
C SER A 141 27.50 -27.47 -16.11
N THR A 142 28.26 -28.36 -16.70
CA THR A 142 27.69 -29.51 -17.45
C THR A 142 28.09 -30.78 -16.73
N PHE A 143 27.11 -31.56 -16.33
CA PHE A 143 27.33 -32.88 -15.70
C PHE A 143 26.56 -33.95 -16.46
N ASN A 144 27.25 -34.99 -16.89
CA ASN A 144 26.67 -36.07 -17.70
C ASN A 144 25.88 -35.60 -18.95
N GLY A 145 26.28 -34.46 -19.56
CA GLY A 145 25.59 -33.88 -20.71
C GLY A 145 24.47 -32.90 -20.38
N ASP A 146 23.99 -32.87 -19.13
CA ASP A 146 22.98 -31.94 -18.67
C ASP A 146 23.60 -30.61 -18.16
N ARG A 147 23.06 -29.48 -18.61
CA ARG A 147 23.48 -28.15 -18.16
C ARG A 147 22.71 -27.77 -16.91
N GLY A 148 23.43 -27.48 -15.86
CA GLY A 148 22.89 -26.93 -14.60
C GLY A 148 23.43 -25.54 -14.31
N THR A 149 22.66 -24.78 -13.57
CA THR A 149 23.08 -23.48 -13.02
C THR A 149 23.01 -23.57 -11.50
N GLY A 150 24.13 -23.27 -10.83
CA GLY A 150 24.25 -23.23 -9.37
C GLY A 150 24.74 -21.89 -8.88
N ASN A 151 24.51 -21.61 -7.61
CA ASN A 151 24.93 -20.39 -6.94
C ASN A 151 26.21 -20.58 -6.08
N ALA A 152 26.82 -21.76 -6.18
CA ALA A 152 28.06 -22.07 -5.50
C ALA A 152 29.27 -21.71 -6.40
N VAL A 153 30.23 -20.99 -5.84
CA VAL A 153 31.45 -20.55 -6.53
C VAL A 153 32.69 -20.94 -5.71
N PRO A 154 33.86 -21.11 -6.37
CA PRO A 154 35.09 -21.38 -5.66
C PRO A 154 35.66 -20.09 -5.07
N ARG A 155 36.36 -20.21 -3.94
CA ARG A 155 36.96 -19.07 -3.23
C ARG A 155 37.94 -18.24 -4.08
N PRO A 156 38.84 -18.82 -4.92
CA PRO A 156 39.77 -18.05 -5.73
C PRO A 156 39.09 -17.21 -6.82
N PHE A 157 37.81 -17.46 -7.12
CA PHE A 157 37.05 -16.69 -8.11
C PHE A 157 36.97 -15.19 -7.73
N GLU A 158 36.86 -14.86 -6.43
CA GLU A 158 36.84 -13.49 -5.96
C GLU A 158 38.09 -12.70 -6.40
N ASN A 159 39.26 -13.27 -6.15
CA ASN A 159 40.51 -12.61 -6.49
C ASN A 159 40.65 -12.41 -8.00
N ALA A 160 40.27 -13.40 -8.79
CA ALA A 160 40.26 -13.31 -10.27
C ALA A 160 39.28 -12.26 -10.78
N LEU A 161 38.10 -12.17 -10.17
CA LEU A 161 37.09 -11.17 -10.49
C LEU A 161 37.58 -9.76 -10.17
N ARG A 162 38.12 -9.55 -8.98
CA ARG A 162 38.68 -8.24 -8.56
C ARG A 162 39.86 -7.82 -9.44
N ALA A 163 40.78 -8.73 -9.74
CA ALA A 163 41.94 -8.43 -10.56
C ALA A 163 41.60 -8.10 -12.02
N GLY A 164 40.67 -8.86 -12.62
CA GLY A 164 40.37 -8.70 -14.04
C GLY A 164 39.25 -7.71 -14.36
N TYR A 165 38.30 -7.56 -13.45
CA TYR A 165 37.03 -6.87 -13.71
C TYR A 165 36.55 -5.99 -12.54
N GLY A 166 37.38 -5.78 -11.54
CA GLY A 166 37.01 -5.01 -10.33
C GLY A 166 36.44 -3.61 -10.62
N ALA A 167 36.88 -2.98 -11.74
CA ALA A 167 36.40 -1.68 -12.15
C ALA A 167 34.90 -1.65 -12.60
N ASP A 168 34.33 -2.80 -12.93
CA ASP A 168 32.90 -2.91 -13.33
C ASP A 168 31.97 -2.96 -12.09
N PHE A 169 32.52 -3.19 -10.89
CA PHE A 169 31.78 -3.42 -9.68
C PHE A 169 32.03 -2.34 -8.63
N LYS A 170 30.97 -1.93 -7.94
CA LYS A 170 31.06 -1.08 -6.75
C LYS A 170 31.44 -1.90 -5.52
N TYR A 171 30.82 -3.07 -5.37
CA TYR A 171 31.07 -4.01 -4.29
C TYR A 171 31.13 -5.44 -4.81
N ILE A 172 31.97 -6.25 -4.20
CA ILE A 172 32.09 -7.70 -4.41
C ILE A 172 32.15 -8.33 -3.02
N SER A 173 31.29 -9.28 -2.71
CA SER A 173 31.25 -9.93 -1.42
C SER A 173 31.07 -11.44 -1.55
N MET A 174 32.02 -12.16 -0.96
CA MET A 174 31.85 -13.58 -0.67
C MET A 174 30.97 -13.79 0.53
N SER A 175 30.28 -14.92 0.58
CA SER A 175 29.57 -15.38 1.76
C SER A 175 29.65 -16.90 1.92
N SER A 176 29.43 -17.35 3.15
CA SER A 176 29.11 -18.75 3.42
C SER A 176 27.65 -19.04 3.03
N TRP A 177 27.09 -20.14 3.50
CA TRP A 177 25.68 -20.46 3.37
C TRP A 177 24.91 -19.98 4.59
N THR A 178 23.72 -19.46 4.35
CA THR A 178 22.78 -19.12 5.41
C THR A 178 22.36 -20.39 6.15
N GLY A 179 22.45 -20.39 7.45
CA GLY A 179 22.14 -21.53 8.29
C GLY A 179 21.76 -21.12 9.72
N GLU A 180 21.28 -22.11 10.46
CA GLU A 180 20.96 -21.93 11.88
C GLU A 180 22.24 -22.06 12.70
N HIS A 181 22.46 -21.14 13.63
CA HIS A 181 23.56 -21.07 14.57
C HIS A 181 23.04 -20.80 15.98
N ILE A 182 23.78 -21.23 16.99
CA ILE A 182 23.49 -20.90 18.39
C ILE A 182 24.21 -19.63 18.76
N LEU A 183 23.45 -18.59 19.10
CA LEU A 183 24.00 -17.37 19.70
C LEU A 183 23.81 -17.44 21.23
N SER A 184 24.86 -17.10 21.99
CA SER A 184 24.77 -17.17 23.45
C SER A 184 25.44 -15.99 24.15
N VAL A 185 24.83 -15.60 25.29
CA VAL A 185 25.38 -14.60 26.24
C VAL A 185 25.27 -15.17 27.65
N GLY A 186 26.38 -15.54 28.23
CA GLY A 186 26.38 -16.32 29.49
C GLY A 186 25.64 -17.63 29.34
N ASP A 187 24.64 -17.87 30.19
CA ASP A 187 23.81 -19.08 30.17
C ASP A 187 22.56 -18.96 29.28
N HIS A 188 22.42 -17.88 28.54
CA HIS A 188 21.29 -17.65 27.63
C HIS A 188 21.65 -18.03 26.20
N PHE A 189 20.94 -19.02 25.64
CA PHE A 189 21.19 -19.59 24.31
C PHE A 189 19.96 -19.44 23.44
N ILE A 190 20.12 -18.99 22.19
CA ILE A 190 19.05 -18.89 21.19
C ILE A 190 19.55 -19.42 19.84
N GLY A 191 18.70 -20.21 19.14
CA GLY A 191 18.91 -20.56 17.74
C GLY A 191 18.54 -19.36 16.85
N LYS A 192 19.42 -18.98 15.94
CA LYS A 192 19.23 -17.86 15.02
C LYS A 192 19.80 -18.17 13.65
N ILE A 193 19.11 -17.73 12.61
CA ILE A 193 19.56 -17.89 11.23
C ILE A 193 20.52 -16.74 10.87
N GLY A 194 21.66 -17.09 10.31
CA GLY A 194 22.63 -16.08 9.93
C GLY A 194 23.65 -16.59 8.93
N ASN A 195 24.63 -15.75 8.63
CA ASN A 195 25.65 -16.07 7.65
C ASN A 195 26.93 -15.23 7.90
N TYR A 196 28.03 -15.65 7.30
CA TYR A 196 29.30 -14.94 7.30
C TYR A 196 29.48 -14.20 5.99
N TYR A 197 29.71 -12.90 6.06
CA TYR A 197 29.83 -12.00 4.91
C TYR A 197 31.09 -11.16 4.96
N GLN A 198 31.60 -10.81 3.78
CA GLN A 198 32.63 -9.78 3.69
C GLN A 198 32.07 -8.39 4.04
N GLU A 199 32.99 -7.46 4.34
CA GLU A 199 32.68 -6.11 4.85
C GLU A 199 31.73 -5.30 3.97
N ASP A 200 31.80 -5.49 2.65
CA ASP A 200 30.99 -4.72 1.70
C ASP A 200 29.50 -5.11 1.68
N PHE A 201 29.15 -6.29 2.18
CA PHE A 201 27.79 -6.83 2.04
C PHE A 201 26.71 -6.00 2.76
N PRO A 202 26.88 -5.54 4.02
CA PRO A 202 25.89 -4.70 4.67
C PRO A 202 25.69 -3.33 3.97
N GLU A 203 26.75 -2.80 3.35
CA GLU A 203 26.67 -1.58 2.54
C GLU A 203 25.96 -1.83 1.21
N MET A 204 26.24 -2.97 0.55
CA MET A 204 25.56 -3.41 -0.68
C MET A 204 24.05 -3.50 -0.47
N LEU A 205 23.61 -4.11 0.63
CA LEU A 205 22.19 -4.22 0.99
C LEU A 205 21.59 -2.91 1.51
N SER A 206 22.39 -1.87 1.73
CA SER A 206 21.92 -0.58 2.28
C SER A 206 21.14 -0.76 3.59
N LEU A 207 21.62 -1.66 4.48
CA LEU A 207 20.93 -1.99 5.73
C LEU A 207 20.54 -0.74 6.51
N LYS A 208 19.32 -0.66 6.98
CA LYS A 208 18.88 0.41 7.87
C LYS A 208 19.33 0.10 9.30
N MET A 209 20.23 0.94 9.82
CA MET A 209 20.78 0.74 11.16
C MET A 209 19.89 1.37 12.22
N VAL A 210 19.61 0.61 13.28
CA VAL A 210 18.97 1.07 14.51
C VAL A 210 20.04 1.71 15.42
N SER A 211 21.22 1.06 15.50
CA SER A 211 22.37 1.58 16.26
C SER A 211 23.69 1.03 15.71
N GLY A 212 24.80 1.69 16.04
CA GLY A 212 26.14 1.28 15.58
C GLY A 212 26.38 1.58 14.10
N THR A 213 27.15 0.73 13.43
CA THR A 213 27.61 0.95 12.06
C THR A 213 27.46 -0.28 11.19
N ARG A 214 27.21 -0.09 9.87
CA ARG A 214 27.27 -1.17 8.86
C ARG A 214 28.69 -1.63 8.56
N ARG A 215 29.69 -0.78 8.83
CA ARG A 215 31.08 -1.02 8.53
C ARG A 215 31.79 -1.66 9.73
N GLY A 216 32.76 -2.53 9.45
CA GLY A 216 33.56 -3.15 10.47
C GLY A 216 33.54 -4.66 10.52
N LEU A 217 32.81 -5.32 9.57
CA LEU A 217 32.87 -6.78 9.44
C LEU A 217 34.21 -7.32 8.97
N HIS A 218 35.18 -6.46 8.63
CA HIS A 218 36.54 -6.87 8.34
C HIS A 218 37.28 -7.39 9.61
N HIS A 219 36.80 -7.07 10.82
CA HIS A 219 37.36 -7.64 12.03
C HIS A 219 36.79 -9.03 12.29
N PRO A 220 37.60 -10.08 12.47
CA PRO A 220 37.12 -11.44 12.70
C PRO A 220 36.11 -11.55 13.85
N SER A 221 36.30 -10.75 14.91
CA SER A 221 35.44 -10.76 16.10
C SER A 221 34.23 -9.83 16.01
N SER A 222 33.77 -9.47 14.81
CA SER A 222 32.62 -8.56 14.64
C SER A 222 31.35 -9.28 14.17
N ILE A 223 30.20 -8.79 14.67
CA ILE A 223 28.87 -9.25 14.29
C ILE A 223 27.89 -8.08 14.21
N LEU A 224 26.99 -8.15 13.23
CA LEU A 224 25.78 -7.34 13.13
C LEU A 224 24.58 -8.20 13.52
N LEU A 225 23.65 -7.64 14.29
CA LEU A 225 22.43 -8.31 14.72
C LEU A 225 21.19 -7.62 14.15
N SER A 226 20.17 -8.39 13.86
CA SER A 226 18.84 -7.83 13.66
C SER A 226 18.29 -7.26 14.97
N GLN A 227 17.37 -6.30 14.88
CA GLN A 227 16.77 -5.66 16.06
C GLN A 227 16.09 -6.68 16.99
N SER A 228 15.35 -7.63 16.41
CA SER A 228 14.69 -8.69 17.17
C SER A 228 15.68 -9.60 17.88
N THR A 229 16.80 -9.95 17.23
CA THR A 229 17.87 -10.78 17.80
C THR A 229 18.61 -10.05 18.90
N ALA A 230 18.96 -8.78 18.70
CA ALA A 230 19.58 -7.96 19.74
C ALA A 230 18.67 -7.87 20.99
N LYS A 231 17.37 -7.66 20.80
CA LYS A 231 16.40 -7.64 21.89
C LYS A 231 16.26 -8.99 22.58
N ALA A 232 16.27 -10.09 21.84
CA ALA A 232 16.19 -11.44 22.40
C ALA A 232 17.41 -11.75 23.28
N LEU A 233 18.64 -11.35 22.90
CA LEU A 233 19.85 -11.62 23.64
C LEU A 233 20.08 -10.69 24.84
N PHE A 234 19.80 -9.39 24.67
CA PHE A 234 20.19 -8.37 25.63
C PHE A 234 19.02 -7.68 26.32
N GLY A 235 17.77 -7.96 25.92
CA GLY A 235 16.58 -7.30 26.44
C GLY A 235 16.55 -5.81 26.11
N GLU A 236 16.40 -4.98 27.13
CA GLU A 236 16.41 -3.50 26.98
C GLU A 236 17.81 -2.89 27.13
N LYS A 237 18.86 -3.71 27.29
CA LYS A 237 20.23 -3.23 27.38
C LYS A 237 20.76 -2.90 25.99
N GLU A 238 21.64 -1.91 25.91
CA GLU A 238 22.34 -1.60 24.67
C GLU A 238 23.19 -2.79 24.22
N ALA A 239 22.95 -3.26 22.99
CA ALA A 239 23.67 -4.40 22.42
C ALA A 239 25.06 -4.04 21.90
N ILE A 240 25.29 -2.77 21.52
CA ILE A 240 26.58 -2.32 20.94
C ILE A 240 27.69 -2.53 21.92
N ASN A 241 28.82 -3.06 21.41
CA ASN A 241 30.01 -3.42 22.17
C ASN A 241 29.84 -4.60 23.13
N GLN A 242 28.66 -5.22 23.22
CA GLN A 242 28.52 -6.45 23.99
C GLN A 242 29.16 -7.63 23.25
N THR A 243 29.64 -8.59 24.02
CA THR A 243 30.23 -9.83 23.49
C THR A 243 29.20 -10.96 23.60
N LEU A 244 29.11 -11.78 22.56
CA LEU A 244 28.35 -13.01 22.52
C LEU A 244 29.19 -14.11 21.87
N GLN A 245 28.71 -15.36 21.98
CA GLN A 245 29.36 -16.48 21.30
C GLN A 245 28.48 -17.00 20.14
N ILE A 246 29.14 -17.39 19.05
CA ILE A 246 28.55 -18.16 17.97
C ILE A 246 28.94 -19.63 18.14
N ASP A 247 27.97 -20.53 18.20
CA ASP A 247 28.15 -22.00 18.29
C ASP A 247 29.03 -22.45 19.45
N ASN A 248 29.03 -21.70 20.57
CA ASN A 248 29.90 -21.91 21.71
C ASN A 248 31.42 -21.99 21.36
N LYS A 249 31.80 -21.42 20.22
CA LYS A 249 33.16 -21.53 19.66
C LYS A 249 33.80 -20.17 19.47
N TYR A 250 33.06 -19.19 18.98
CA TYR A 250 33.62 -17.91 18.58
C TYR A 250 33.07 -16.76 19.39
N ASP A 251 33.95 -16.07 20.11
CA ASP A 251 33.61 -14.82 20.77
C ASP A 251 33.57 -13.68 19.75
N VAL A 252 32.42 -13.02 19.66
CA VAL A 252 32.23 -11.90 18.74
C VAL A 252 31.57 -10.72 19.44
N LYS A 253 31.88 -9.53 18.96
CA LYS A 253 31.42 -8.27 19.49
C LYS A 253 30.40 -7.61 18.57
N VAL A 254 29.29 -7.16 19.12
CA VAL A 254 28.25 -6.46 18.38
C VAL A 254 28.75 -5.07 17.97
N ILE A 255 28.84 -4.82 16.66
CA ILE A 255 29.24 -3.54 16.07
C ILE A 255 28.08 -2.72 15.53
N GLY A 256 26.95 -3.35 15.30
CA GLY A 256 25.75 -2.69 14.83
C GLY A 256 24.50 -3.54 14.98
N VAL A 257 23.37 -2.86 15.06
CA VAL A 257 22.03 -3.44 15.05
C VAL A 257 21.27 -2.85 13.88
N TYR A 258 20.71 -3.69 13.02
CA TYR A 258 19.91 -3.29 11.86
C TYR A 258 18.44 -3.61 12.06
N GLU A 259 17.56 -2.88 11.34
CA GLU A 259 16.11 -3.18 11.32
C GLU A 259 15.86 -4.59 10.79
N ASP A 260 14.91 -5.31 11.39
CA ASP A 260 14.52 -6.61 10.87
C ASP A 260 14.13 -6.50 9.39
N LEU A 261 14.63 -7.42 8.58
CA LEU A 261 14.39 -7.42 7.14
C LEU A 261 12.96 -7.87 6.86
N PRO A 262 12.26 -7.23 5.90
CA PRO A 262 10.90 -7.63 5.56
C PRO A 262 10.89 -8.99 4.86
N TYR A 263 9.76 -9.72 4.98
CA TYR A 263 9.63 -11.07 4.46
C TYR A 263 9.76 -11.18 2.92
N ASN A 264 9.52 -10.09 2.19
CA ASN A 264 9.62 -10.04 0.73
C ASN A 264 11.02 -9.69 0.21
N THR A 265 12.06 -10.17 0.89
CA THR A 265 13.45 -10.13 0.41
C THR A 265 14.12 -11.49 0.56
N THR A 266 15.05 -11.79 -0.34
CA THR A 266 15.91 -12.99 -0.30
C THR A 266 16.62 -13.16 1.04
N PHE A 267 16.85 -12.06 1.75
CA PHE A 267 17.61 -12.03 2.99
C PHE A 267 16.74 -11.93 4.26
N HIS A 268 15.42 -12.16 4.15
CA HIS A 268 14.47 -11.94 5.25
C HIS A 268 14.74 -12.78 6.52
N GLU A 269 15.39 -13.94 6.37
CA GLU A 269 15.71 -14.81 7.49
C GLU A 269 17.00 -14.44 8.23
N LEU A 270 17.75 -13.43 7.75
CA LEU A 270 19.02 -13.08 8.37
C LEU A 270 18.80 -12.36 9.70
N ASP A 271 18.98 -13.10 10.77
CA ASP A 271 18.99 -12.61 12.14
C ASP A 271 20.31 -11.99 12.55
N PHE A 272 21.42 -12.42 11.92
CA PHE A 272 22.76 -11.87 12.14
C PHE A 272 23.64 -11.97 10.89
N MET A 273 24.66 -11.14 10.83
CA MET A 273 25.75 -11.20 9.86
C MET A 273 27.08 -11.17 10.61
N ALA A 274 27.86 -12.24 10.50
CA ALA A 274 29.17 -12.35 11.09
C ALA A 274 30.27 -12.08 10.06
N SER A 275 31.49 -11.83 10.54
CA SER A 275 32.62 -11.55 9.69
C SER A 275 33.04 -12.76 8.85
N TRP A 276 33.25 -12.55 7.57
CA TRP A 276 33.89 -13.51 6.66
C TRP A 276 35.30 -13.88 7.12
N GLU A 277 36.05 -12.93 7.67
CA GLU A 277 37.39 -13.15 8.20
C GLU A 277 37.38 -14.15 9.35
N LEU A 278 36.34 -14.20 10.18
CA LEU A 278 36.12 -15.23 11.17
C LEU A 278 35.97 -16.61 10.53
N TYR A 279 35.09 -16.70 9.51
CA TYR A 279 34.83 -17.95 8.82
C TYR A 279 36.07 -18.51 8.14
N THR A 280 36.94 -17.66 7.62
CA THR A 280 38.19 -18.08 6.99
C THR A 280 39.24 -18.61 7.98
N THR A 281 38.98 -18.53 9.28
CA THR A 281 39.83 -19.19 10.29
C THR A 281 39.64 -20.68 10.39
N GLU A 282 38.53 -21.21 9.85
CA GLU A 282 38.26 -22.66 9.75
C GLU A 282 39.29 -23.32 8.84
N ASP A 283 39.83 -24.47 9.26
CA ASP A 283 40.92 -25.13 8.53
C ASP A 283 40.52 -25.57 7.15
N TRP A 284 39.35 -26.14 7.01
CA TRP A 284 38.83 -26.54 5.71
C TRP A 284 38.62 -25.33 4.76
N VAL A 285 38.24 -24.16 5.28
CA VAL A 285 38.10 -22.94 4.49
C VAL A 285 39.43 -22.40 4.03
N LYS A 286 40.48 -22.52 4.85
CA LYS A 286 41.85 -22.14 4.47
C LYS A 286 42.34 -22.96 3.26
N GLU A 287 42.03 -24.26 3.23
CA GLU A 287 42.42 -25.17 2.16
C GLU A 287 41.78 -24.83 0.80
N THR A 288 40.66 -24.11 0.80
CA THR A 288 39.96 -23.71 -0.43
C THR A 288 40.55 -22.51 -1.14
N LEU A 289 41.52 -21.79 -0.54
CA LEU A 289 42.05 -20.50 -1.00
C LEU A 289 42.52 -20.52 -2.47
N THR A 290 43.06 -21.61 -2.94
CA THR A 290 43.59 -21.79 -4.29
C THR A 290 42.83 -22.88 -5.10
N ASN A 291 41.86 -23.50 -4.46
CA ASN A 291 41.14 -24.65 -5.08
C ASN A 291 39.98 -24.16 -5.95
N TRP A 292 40.16 -24.16 -7.26
CA TRP A 292 39.15 -23.83 -8.24
C TRP A 292 38.05 -24.91 -8.42
N GLY A 293 38.32 -26.11 -7.97
CA GLY A 293 37.39 -27.26 -8.02
C GLY A 293 36.35 -27.21 -6.88
N ASP A 294 36.63 -26.51 -5.81
CA ASP A 294 35.79 -26.45 -4.63
C ASP A 294 34.76 -25.30 -4.75
N ASN A 295 33.52 -25.64 -4.97
CA ASN A 295 32.42 -24.71 -5.09
C ASN A 295 31.58 -24.71 -3.80
N SER A 296 32.11 -24.13 -2.71
CA SER A 296 31.50 -24.19 -1.38
C SER A 296 30.96 -22.83 -0.89
N PHE A 297 31.06 -21.78 -1.67
CA PHE A 297 30.73 -20.42 -1.22
C PHE A 297 29.75 -19.74 -2.19
N GLN A 298 29.12 -18.68 -1.72
CA GLN A 298 28.29 -17.81 -2.53
C GLN A 298 29.01 -16.47 -2.77
N MET A 299 28.64 -15.78 -3.83
CA MET A 299 29.17 -14.46 -4.15
C MET A 299 28.05 -13.53 -4.60
N TYR A 300 28.05 -12.36 -4.03
CA TYR A 300 27.17 -11.24 -4.38
C TYR A 300 28.00 -10.08 -4.92
N VAL A 301 27.47 -9.40 -5.90
CA VAL A 301 28.13 -8.23 -6.52
C VAL A 301 27.14 -7.10 -6.65
N GLN A 302 27.62 -5.88 -6.53
CA GLN A 302 26.92 -4.68 -6.95
C GLN A 302 27.68 -4.05 -8.09
N VAL A 303 27.03 -3.95 -9.26
CA VAL A 303 27.63 -3.22 -10.39
C VAL A 303 27.61 -1.71 -10.16
N ASN A 304 28.44 -0.99 -10.89
CA ASN A 304 28.44 0.47 -10.83
C ASN A 304 27.08 1.01 -11.35
N ALA A 305 26.65 2.14 -10.80
CA ALA A 305 25.39 2.77 -11.19
C ALA A 305 25.34 3.03 -12.70
N GLY A 306 24.26 2.57 -13.33
CA GLY A 306 24.04 2.70 -14.78
C GLY A 306 24.81 1.70 -15.64
N ALA A 307 25.51 0.72 -15.05
CA ALA A 307 26.13 -0.37 -15.79
C ALA A 307 25.07 -1.35 -16.32
N ASP A 308 25.29 -1.87 -17.53
CA ASP A 308 24.46 -2.95 -18.05
C ASP A 308 24.86 -4.30 -17.42
N MET A 309 24.05 -4.80 -16.51
CA MET A 309 24.26 -6.08 -15.82
C MET A 309 24.51 -7.24 -16.80
N LYS A 310 23.80 -7.21 -17.94
CA LYS A 310 23.94 -8.25 -18.96
C LYS A 310 25.31 -8.20 -19.64
N ALA A 311 25.78 -7.00 -19.96
CA ALA A 311 27.11 -6.82 -20.53
C ALA A 311 28.22 -7.21 -19.55
N VAL A 312 28.07 -6.87 -18.26
CA VAL A 312 29.01 -7.31 -17.19
C VAL A 312 29.01 -8.83 -17.04
N SER A 313 27.83 -9.46 -17.04
CA SER A 313 27.70 -10.93 -16.98
C SER A 313 28.42 -11.63 -18.13
N GLU A 314 28.32 -11.12 -19.36
CA GLU A 314 29.03 -11.69 -20.51
C GLU A 314 30.56 -11.53 -20.38
N LYS A 315 31.05 -10.42 -19.82
CA LYS A 315 32.51 -10.23 -19.58
C LYS A 315 33.07 -11.29 -18.62
N ILE A 316 32.39 -11.58 -17.53
CA ILE A 316 32.89 -12.49 -16.49
C ILE A 316 32.69 -13.98 -16.79
N LYS A 317 31.89 -14.29 -17.78
CA LYS A 317 31.43 -15.65 -18.14
C LYS A 317 32.55 -16.70 -18.26
N LYS A 318 33.73 -16.29 -18.67
CA LYS A 318 34.84 -17.20 -18.96
C LYS A 318 35.95 -17.18 -17.90
N ILE A 319 35.78 -16.46 -16.79
CA ILE A 319 36.86 -16.35 -15.79
C ILE A 319 37.35 -17.74 -15.37
N LYS A 320 36.44 -18.61 -14.97
CA LYS A 320 36.79 -19.93 -14.47
C LYS A 320 37.53 -20.77 -15.51
N PHE A 321 37.18 -20.66 -16.80
CA PHE A 321 37.84 -21.42 -17.88
C PHE A 321 39.33 -21.06 -18.07
N ASN A 322 39.77 -19.91 -17.61
CA ASN A 322 41.17 -19.50 -17.72
C ASN A 322 42.06 -20.19 -16.68
N TYR A 323 41.49 -20.93 -15.75
CA TYR A 323 42.17 -21.58 -14.63
C TYR A 323 41.98 -23.11 -14.60
N PHE A 324 41.31 -23.66 -15.61
CA PHE A 324 41.21 -25.09 -15.91
C PHE A 324 41.83 -25.37 -17.32
#